data_3e2927b27ec65a6067c2e0238205684b
#
_entry.id   3e2927b27ec65a6067c2e0238205684b
#
_cell.length_a   1.000
_cell.length_b   1.000
_cell.length_c   1.000
_cell.angle_alpha   90.00
_cell.angle_beta   90.00
_cell.angle_gamma   90.00
#
_symmetry.space_group_name_H-M   'P 1'
#
loop_
_entity.id
_entity.type
_entity.pdbx_description
1 polymer ?
#
loop_
_entity_poly.entity_id
_entity_poly.type
_entity_poly.pdbx_seq_one_letter_code
_entity_poly.pdbx_strand_id
1 'polypeptide(L)'
;MQYVSTRGGVPAASYSEIVLQGLARDGGLFVPKVYPQVSKETLKNWRGLSYAQLATAVTSLFAKDMQRSDIARLCETTYTPEVYCHGREGTDFKKIAPVVWLENDFGILELSNGPTLAFKDMAMQYLGSLFEFVLARKETRLNILGATSG
;
A
#
# COMPACT_ATOMS: atom_id res chain seq x y z
N MET A 1 -6.99 8.47 12.53
CA MET A 1 -7.68 8.57 11.22
C MET A 1 -8.96 7.75 11.32
N GLN A 2 -10.08 8.27 10.82
CA GLN A 2 -11.34 7.54 10.69
C GLN A 2 -11.69 7.37 9.23
N TYR A 3 -12.32 6.26 8.90
CA TYR A 3 -12.78 5.90 7.57
C TYR A 3 -14.30 5.80 7.57
N VAL A 4 -14.92 6.31 6.52
CA VAL A 4 -16.37 6.32 6.34
C VAL A 4 -16.74 5.58 5.06
N SER A 5 -17.91 4.95 5.05
CA SER A 5 -18.44 4.37 3.82
C SER A 5 -18.85 5.45 2.83
N THR A 6 -18.60 5.23 1.55
CA THR A 6 -19.07 6.09 0.46
C THR A 6 -20.60 6.16 0.36
N ARG A 7 -21.32 5.21 1.00
CA ARG A 7 -22.78 5.19 1.08
C ARG A 7 -23.33 5.73 2.41
N GLY A 8 -22.44 5.91 3.41
CA GLY A 8 -22.82 6.52 4.70
C GLY A 8 -23.70 5.68 5.61
N GLY A 9 -23.98 4.43 5.26
CA GLY A 9 -24.89 3.56 6.01
C GLY A 9 -24.26 2.79 7.17
N VAL A 10 -22.95 2.98 7.44
CA VAL A 10 -22.24 2.30 8.53
C VAL A 10 -21.43 3.28 9.37
N PRO A 11 -21.18 2.96 10.66
CA PRO A 11 -20.32 3.78 11.50
C PRO A 11 -18.91 3.92 10.94
N ALA A 12 -18.23 5.01 11.30
CA ALA A 12 -16.82 5.19 10.98
C ALA A 12 -15.96 4.15 11.70
N ALA A 13 -14.91 3.67 11.02
CA ALA A 13 -14.02 2.63 11.50
C ALA A 13 -12.54 3.07 11.41
N SER A 14 -11.66 2.35 12.11
CA SER A 14 -10.21 2.53 12.06
C SER A 14 -9.60 1.85 10.83
N TYR A 15 -8.32 2.13 10.55
CA TYR A 15 -7.60 1.50 9.43
C TYR A 15 -7.54 -0.02 9.57
N SER A 16 -7.17 -0.53 10.74
CA SER A 16 -7.07 -1.98 10.97
C SER A 16 -8.43 -2.69 10.89
N GLU A 17 -9.53 -2.00 11.20
CA GLU A 17 -10.88 -2.56 11.07
C GLU A 17 -11.31 -2.66 9.62
N ILE A 18 -11.10 -1.59 8.82
CA ILE A 18 -11.51 -1.59 7.41
C ILE A 18 -10.69 -2.57 6.57
N VAL A 19 -9.41 -2.79 6.91
CA VAL A 19 -8.57 -3.80 6.24
C VAL A 19 -9.21 -5.19 6.35
N LEU A 20 -9.71 -5.56 7.52
CA LEU A 20 -10.35 -6.88 7.72
C LEU A 20 -11.76 -6.95 7.14
N GLN A 21 -12.47 -5.84 7.05
CA GLN A 21 -13.82 -5.83 6.49
C GLN A 21 -13.83 -5.88 4.97
N GLY A 22 -12.81 -5.28 4.32
CA GLY A 22 -12.78 -5.08 2.89
C GLY A 22 -13.85 -4.06 2.45
N LEU A 23 -15.03 -4.51 2.04
CA LEU A 23 -16.18 -3.65 1.73
C LEU A 23 -16.99 -3.30 2.98
N ALA A 24 -17.60 -2.12 2.98
CA ALA A 24 -18.55 -1.76 4.01
C ALA A 24 -19.84 -2.59 3.87
N ARG A 25 -20.52 -2.88 5.00
CA ARG A 25 -21.74 -3.71 5.01
C ARG A 25 -22.90 -3.13 4.21
N ASP A 26 -22.89 -1.83 3.96
CA ASP A 26 -23.85 -1.14 3.09
C ASP A 26 -23.50 -1.23 1.59
N GLY A 27 -22.42 -1.98 1.24
CA GLY A 27 -21.91 -2.14 -0.12
C GLY A 27 -21.08 -0.94 -0.61
N GLY A 28 -20.76 -0.01 0.27
CA GLY A 28 -19.85 1.12 -0.02
C GLY A 28 -18.38 0.75 0.10
N LEU A 29 -17.50 1.64 -0.34
CA LEU A 29 -16.07 1.59 -0.11
C LEU A 29 -15.72 2.43 1.12
N PHE A 30 -14.70 2.04 1.86
CA PHE A 30 -14.17 2.87 2.91
C PHE A 30 -13.17 3.90 2.36
N VAL A 31 -13.40 5.16 2.69
CA VAL A 31 -12.52 6.28 2.36
C VAL A 31 -12.15 7.06 3.62
N PRO A 32 -10.98 7.70 3.69
CA PRO A 32 -10.64 8.56 4.82
C PRO A 32 -11.69 9.67 4.98
N LYS A 33 -12.16 9.89 6.20
CA LYS A 33 -13.07 11.02 6.51
C LYS A 33 -12.44 12.38 6.19
N VAL A 34 -11.10 12.46 6.36
CA VAL A 34 -10.30 13.64 6.00
C VAL A 34 -9.01 13.16 5.36
N TYR A 35 -8.70 13.64 4.16
CA TYR A 35 -7.47 13.30 3.47
C TYR A 35 -6.29 14.06 4.07
N PRO A 36 -5.17 13.36 4.41
CA PRO A 36 -3.97 14.02 4.91
C PRO A 36 -3.41 15.00 3.87
N GLN A 37 -2.99 16.16 4.33
CA GLN A 37 -2.29 17.13 3.50
C GLN A 37 -0.78 16.95 3.66
N VAL A 38 -0.05 16.99 2.54
CA VAL A 38 1.40 16.90 2.51
C VAL A 38 1.96 18.21 1.99
N SER A 39 2.82 18.85 2.79
CA SER A 39 3.44 20.12 2.41
C SER A 39 4.53 19.93 1.34
N LYS A 40 4.85 21.01 0.59
CA LYS A 40 5.96 21.01 -0.36
C LYS A 40 7.31 20.70 0.31
N GLU A 41 7.49 21.12 1.55
CA GLU A 41 8.67 20.83 2.35
C GLU A 41 8.76 19.33 2.68
N THR A 42 7.67 18.72 3.12
CA THR A 42 7.59 17.27 3.35
C THR A 42 7.94 16.49 2.08
N LEU A 43 7.40 16.88 0.92
CA LEU A 43 7.74 16.26 -0.36
C LEU A 43 9.22 16.39 -0.72
N LYS A 44 9.86 17.55 -0.42
CA LYS A 44 11.30 17.72 -0.60
C LYS A 44 12.11 16.77 0.29
N ASN A 45 11.70 16.63 1.54
CA ASN A 45 12.37 15.75 2.51
C ASN A 45 12.23 14.25 2.15
N TRP A 46 11.19 13.89 1.39
CA TRP A 46 10.98 12.51 0.95
C TRP A 46 11.81 12.11 -0.28
N ARG A 47 12.43 13.05 -1.01
CA ARG A 47 13.18 12.78 -2.26
C ARG A 47 14.34 11.79 -2.09
N GLY A 48 14.95 11.75 -0.91
CA GLY A 48 16.09 10.86 -0.63
C GLY A 48 15.70 9.52 0.02
N LEU A 49 14.41 9.27 0.22
CA LEU A 49 13.94 8.03 0.86
C LEU A 49 14.01 6.86 -0.12
N SER A 50 14.32 5.66 0.42
CA SER A 50 14.06 4.42 -0.32
C SER A 50 12.55 4.23 -0.53
N TYR A 51 12.17 3.31 -1.45
CA TYR A 51 10.75 3.03 -1.68
C TYR A 51 10.04 2.57 -0.39
N ALA A 52 10.65 1.65 0.37
CA ALA A 52 10.10 1.18 1.64
C ALA A 52 9.94 2.30 2.68
N GLN A 53 10.90 3.22 2.77
CA GLN A 53 10.83 4.38 3.65
C GLN A 53 9.72 5.36 3.21
N LEU A 54 9.58 5.59 1.90
CA LEU A 54 8.51 6.42 1.35
C LEU A 54 7.15 5.78 1.59
N ALA A 55 7.01 4.48 1.33
CA ALA A 55 5.80 3.71 1.62
C ALA A 55 5.42 3.79 3.10
N THR A 56 6.41 3.67 4.01
CA THR A 56 6.22 3.87 5.45
C THR A 56 5.69 5.26 5.77
N ALA A 57 6.31 6.30 5.20
CA ALA A 57 5.92 7.69 5.43
C ALA A 57 4.48 7.96 4.98
N VAL A 58 4.12 7.49 3.77
CA VAL A 58 2.77 7.65 3.21
C VAL A 58 1.76 6.83 4.01
N THR A 59 2.00 5.54 4.24
CA THR A 59 1.08 4.66 4.99
C THR A 59 0.82 5.18 6.39
N SER A 60 1.82 5.74 7.08
CA SER A 60 1.68 6.32 8.41
C SER A 60 0.75 7.56 8.45
N LEU A 61 0.47 8.19 7.33
CA LEU A 61 -0.53 9.25 7.26
C LEU A 61 -1.95 8.70 7.41
N PHE A 62 -2.17 7.47 6.95
CA PHE A 62 -3.48 6.81 6.89
C PHE A 62 -3.70 5.82 8.04
N ALA A 63 -2.73 4.97 8.35
CA ALA A 63 -2.82 3.92 9.37
C ALA A 63 -2.50 4.44 10.79
N LYS A 64 -3.30 5.39 11.28
CA LYS A 64 -3.05 6.09 12.56
C LYS A 64 -3.24 5.23 13.82
N ASP A 65 -3.86 4.10 13.71
CA ASP A 65 -4.07 3.10 14.76
C ASP A 65 -2.96 2.03 14.78
N MET A 66 -1.95 2.15 13.90
CA MET A 66 -0.76 1.30 13.89
C MET A 66 0.48 2.07 14.36
N GLN A 67 1.41 1.37 15.01
CA GLN A 67 2.71 1.93 15.36
C GLN A 67 3.55 2.12 14.09
N ARG A 68 4.25 3.27 13.99
CA ARG A 68 5.10 3.55 12.83
C ARG A 68 6.20 2.49 12.61
N SER A 69 6.72 1.90 13.69
CA SER A 69 7.71 0.82 13.64
C SER A 69 7.16 -0.45 12.97
N ASP A 70 5.88 -0.77 13.22
CA ASP A 70 5.23 -1.92 12.60
C ASP A 70 5.00 -1.68 11.10
N ILE A 71 4.54 -0.47 10.74
CA ILE A 71 4.39 -0.06 9.34
C ILE A 71 5.74 -0.11 8.61
N ALA A 72 6.80 0.39 9.25
CA ALA A 72 8.15 0.35 8.67
C ALA A 72 8.60 -1.08 8.39
N ARG A 73 8.47 -1.98 9.37
CA ARG A 73 8.81 -3.39 9.20
C ARG A 73 8.02 -4.05 8.07
N LEU A 74 6.71 -3.80 7.98
CA LEU A 74 5.88 -4.32 6.88
C LEU A 74 6.35 -3.81 5.52
N CYS A 75 6.65 -2.52 5.40
CA CYS A 75 7.14 -1.94 4.16
C CYS A 75 8.54 -2.47 3.79
N GLU A 76 9.45 -2.59 4.75
CA GLU A 76 10.81 -3.06 4.55
C GLU A 76 10.86 -4.54 4.12
N THR A 77 9.96 -5.37 4.63
CA THR A 77 9.87 -6.79 4.23
C THR A 77 9.12 -6.99 2.91
N THR A 78 8.24 -6.07 2.55
CA THR A 78 7.44 -6.16 1.32
C THR A 78 8.17 -5.59 0.11
N TYR A 79 8.69 -4.37 0.22
CA TYR A 79 9.25 -3.63 -0.91
C TYR A 79 10.76 -3.84 -1.01
N THR A 80 11.14 -5.04 -1.42
CA THR A 80 12.54 -5.45 -1.56
C THR A 80 12.89 -5.77 -3.02
N PRO A 81 14.16 -5.65 -3.41
CA PRO A 81 14.62 -6.04 -4.75
C PRO A 81 14.32 -7.50 -5.08
N GLU A 82 14.29 -8.39 -4.08
CA GLU A 82 14.03 -9.82 -4.26
C GLU A 82 12.58 -10.09 -4.64
N VAL A 83 11.63 -9.31 -4.11
CA VAL A 83 10.20 -9.41 -4.43
C VAL A 83 9.90 -8.75 -5.77
N TYR A 84 10.57 -7.64 -6.09
CA TYR A 84 10.30 -6.84 -7.29
C TYR A 84 11.41 -6.98 -8.34
N CYS A 85 11.85 -8.20 -8.62
CA CYS A 85 12.94 -8.52 -9.55
C CYS A 85 12.47 -9.06 -10.92
N HIS A 86 11.18 -8.96 -11.24
CA HIS A 86 10.58 -9.57 -12.42
C HIS A 86 10.40 -8.60 -13.60
N GLY A 87 11.08 -7.45 -13.56
CA GLY A 87 11.03 -6.44 -14.63
C GLY A 87 11.77 -6.85 -15.89
N ARG A 88 11.85 -5.91 -16.85
CA ARG A 88 12.59 -6.10 -18.11
C ARG A 88 14.09 -6.21 -17.85
N GLU A 89 14.78 -6.84 -18.80
CA GLU A 89 16.24 -6.85 -18.84
C GLU A 89 16.79 -5.40 -18.78
N GLY A 90 17.79 -5.19 -17.92
CA GLY A 90 18.39 -3.87 -17.69
C GLY A 90 17.65 -2.99 -16.65
N THR A 91 16.55 -3.46 -16.06
CA THR A 91 15.87 -2.76 -14.97
C THR A 91 16.75 -2.72 -13.72
N ASP A 92 16.88 -1.55 -13.12
CA ASP A 92 17.54 -1.39 -11.81
C ASP A 92 16.55 -1.81 -10.70
N PHE A 93 16.60 -3.06 -10.29
CA PHE A 93 15.71 -3.62 -9.26
C PHE A 93 15.87 -3.02 -7.85
N LYS A 94 16.91 -2.19 -7.63
CA LYS A 94 16.98 -1.37 -6.42
C LYS A 94 15.89 -0.30 -6.37
N LYS A 95 15.35 0.03 -7.53
CA LYS A 95 14.19 0.92 -7.68
C LYS A 95 12.96 0.06 -7.85
N ILE A 96 12.19 -0.14 -6.80
CA ILE A 96 10.96 -0.97 -6.78
C ILE A 96 9.96 -0.54 -7.86
N ALA A 97 9.78 0.77 -8.05
CA ALA A 97 8.96 1.38 -9.09
C ALA A 97 9.79 2.43 -9.84
N PRO A 98 10.62 2.02 -10.81
CA PRO A 98 11.46 2.95 -11.56
C PRO A 98 10.64 3.83 -12.51
N VAL A 99 11.13 5.05 -12.76
CA VAL A 99 10.63 5.90 -13.84
C VAL A 99 11.59 5.77 -15.02
N VAL A 100 11.08 5.33 -16.15
CA VAL A 100 11.81 5.28 -17.43
C VAL A 100 11.42 6.51 -18.24
N TRP A 101 12.40 7.36 -18.50
CA TRP A 101 12.20 8.56 -19.31
C TRP A 101 12.32 8.22 -20.79
N LEU A 102 11.25 8.47 -21.55
CA LEU A 102 11.22 8.28 -23.00
C LEU A 102 11.68 9.57 -23.71
N GLU A 103 11.31 10.72 -23.14
CA GLU A 103 11.66 12.06 -23.61
C GLU A 103 11.91 12.96 -22.38
N ASN A 104 12.38 14.19 -22.59
CA ASN A 104 12.77 15.10 -21.51
C ASN A 104 11.68 15.32 -20.45
N ASP A 105 10.39 15.36 -20.85
CA ASP A 105 9.26 15.63 -19.97
C ASP A 105 8.24 14.49 -19.98
N PHE A 106 8.59 13.32 -20.55
CA PHE A 106 7.70 12.18 -20.66
C PHE A 106 8.34 10.92 -20.08
N GLY A 107 7.86 10.51 -18.93
CA GLY A 107 8.31 9.32 -18.21
C GLY A 107 7.19 8.31 -17.98
N ILE A 108 7.56 7.04 -17.95
CA ILE A 108 6.68 5.92 -17.59
C ILE A 108 7.10 5.41 -16.21
N LEU A 109 6.17 5.39 -15.26
CA LEU A 109 6.34 4.73 -13.98
C LEU A 109 6.06 3.23 -14.17
N GLU A 110 7.10 2.40 -14.02
CA GLU A 110 6.97 0.94 -14.16
C GLU A 110 6.47 0.33 -12.85
N LEU A 111 5.30 -0.32 -12.89
CA LEU A 111 4.66 -0.96 -11.74
C LEU A 111 4.56 -2.50 -11.88
N SER A 112 5.05 -3.04 -12.98
CA SER A 112 4.91 -4.47 -13.32
C SER A 112 6.15 -5.31 -12.99
N ASN A 113 6.91 -4.92 -11.97
CA ASN A 113 8.14 -5.60 -11.57
C ASN A 113 7.93 -6.65 -10.47
N GLY A 114 6.71 -6.81 -9.99
CA GLY A 114 6.35 -7.78 -8.97
C GLY A 114 6.18 -9.21 -9.51
N PRO A 115 5.94 -10.18 -8.62
CA PRO A 115 5.95 -11.62 -8.95
C PRO A 115 4.88 -12.06 -9.97
N THR A 116 3.78 -11.32 -10.10
CA THR A 116 2.71 -11.63 -11.09
C THR A 116 2.78 -10.76 -12.34
N LEU A 117 3.75 -9.86 -12.43
CA LEU A 117 3.90 -8.87 -13.50
C LEU A 117 2.69 -7.92 -13.65
N ALA A 118 1.80 -7.89 -12.67
CA ALA A 118 0.67 -6.98 -12.64
C ALA A 118 0.94 -5.82 -11.67
N PHE A 119 0.49 -4.61 -12.02
CA PHE A 119 0.62 -3.44 -11.16
C PHE A 119 -0.02 -3.63 -9.76
N LYS A 120 -0.96 -4.56 -9.65
CA LYS A 120 -1.61 -4.93 -8.38
C LYS A 120 -0.66 -5.47 -7.34
N ASP A 121 0.49 -6.04 -7.75
CA ASP A 121 1.52 -6.51 -6.82
C ASP A 121 1.97 -5.41 -5.87
N MET A 122 2.01 -4.15 -6.32
CA MET A 122 2.37 -3.01 -5.47
C MET A 122 1.50 -2.87 -4.21
N ALA A 123 0.23 -3.25 -4.31
CA ALA A 123 -0.70 -3.22 -3.18
C ALA A 123 -0.88 -4.60 -2.54
N MET A 124 -0.98 -5.66 -3.33
CA MET A 124 -1.34 -7.00 -2.86
C MET A 124 -0.25 -7.66 -2.00
N GLN A 125 1.02 -7.43 -2.33
CA GLN A 125 2.13 -7.92 -1.49
C GLN A 125 2.10 -7.27 -0.10
N TYR A 126 1.88 -5.97 -0.03
CA TYR A 126 1.73 -5.27 1.24
C TYR A 126 0.46 -5.69 1.99
N LEU A 127 -0.65 -5.85 1.29
CA LEU A 127 -1.92 -6.28 1.89
C LEU A 127 -1.82 -7.66 2.53
N GLY A 128 -1.12 -8.60 1.89
CA GLY A 128 -0.85 -9.93 2.46
C GLY A 128 -0.14 -9.85 3.80
N SER A 129 0.99 -9.15 3.84
CA SER A 129 1.76 -8.94 5.07
C SER A 129 0.95 -8.20 6.15
N LEU A 130 0.13 -7.23 5.74
CA LEU A 130 -0.74 -6.47 6.64
C LEU A 130 -1.84 -7.35 7.24
N PHE A 131 -2.46 -8.25 6.46
CA PHE A 131 -3.43 -9.21 6.97
C PHE A 131 -2.82 -10.12 8.03
N GLU A 132 -1.67 -10.73 7.75
CA GLU A 132 -0.97 -11.57 8.73
C GLU A 132 -0.73 -10.81 10.04
N PHE A 133 -0.23 -9.58 9.94
CA PHE A 133 0.05 -8.74 11.10
C PHE A 133 -1.22 -8.40 11.92
N VAL A 134 -2.30 -7.98 11.25
CA VAL A 134 -3.53 -7.58 11.94
C VAL A 134 -4.27 -8.78 12.53
N LEU A 135 -4.31 -9.91 11.80
CA LEU A 135 -4.95 -11.14 12.26
C LEU A 135 -4.23 -11.73 13.47
N ALA A 136 -2.88 -11.74 13.46
CA ALA A 136 -2.08 -12.20 14.60
C ALA A 136 -2.35 -11.38 15.86
N ARG A 137 -2.49 -10.05 15.73
CA ARG A 137 -2.80 -9.16 16.87
C ARG A 137 -4.21 -9.31 17.42
N LYS A 138 -5.16 -9.69 16.55
CA LYS A 138 -6.56 -9.88 16.95
C LYS A 138 -6.90 -11.34 17.30
N GLU A 139 -5.90 -12.23 17.24
CA GLU A 139 -6.07 -13.67 17.48
C GLU A 139 -7.25 -14.27 16.72
N THR A 140 -7.43 -13.82 15.47
CA THR A 140 -8.57 -14.20 14.63
C THR A 140 -8.10 -14.78 13.29
N ARG A 141 -9.02 -15.36 12.56
CA ARG A 141 -8.78 -15.93 11.23
C ARG A 141 -9.71 -15.27 10.22
N LEU A 142 -9.22 -15.13 9.00
CA LEU A 142 -9.99 -14.64 7.87
C LEU A 142 -9.89 -15.64 6.73
N ASN A 143 -11.03 -16.02 6.16
CA ASN A 143 -11.07 -16.77 4.91
C ASN A 143 -11.14 -15.79 3.75
N ILE A 144 -10.23 -15.94 2.79
CA ILE A 144 -10.22 -15.12 1.58
C ILE A 144 -10.77 -15.98 0.44
N LEU A 145 -11.85 -15.53 -0.17
CA LEU A 145 -12.40 -16.10 -1.40
C LEU A 145 -12.07 -15.15 -2.55
N GLY A 146 -11.34 -15.63 -3.53
CA GLY A 146 -10.99 -14.89 -4.72
C GLY A 146 -11.65 -15.47 -5.97
N ALA A 147 -12.00 -14.61 -6.90
CA ALA A 147 -12.40 -14.97 -8.24
C ALA A 147 -11.59 -14.16 -9.24
N THR A 148 -11.17 -14.82 -10.33
CA THR A 148 -10.38 -14.19 -11.38
C THR A 148 -10.92 -14.61 -12.74
N SER A 149 -10.77 -13.76 -13.73
CA SER A 149 -11.16 -14.03 -15.11
C SER A 149 -10.09 -14.79 -15.91
N GLY A 150 -9.01 -15.22 -15.29
CA GLY A 150 -7.89 -15.93 -15.90
C GLY A 150 -6.59 -15.20 -15.77
#